data_96be36a4030c7f699eedf680a3ab6653
#
_entry.id   96be36a4030c7f699eedf680a3ab6653
#
_cell.length_a   1.000
_cell.length_b   1.000
_cell.length_c   1.000
_cell.angle_alpha   90.00
_cell.angle_beta   90.00
_cell.angle_gamma   90.00
#
_symmetry.space_group_name_H-M   'P 1'
#
loop_
_entity.id
_entity.type
_entity.pdbx_description
1 polymer ?
#
loop_
_entity_poly.entity_id
_entity_poly.type
_entity_poly.pdbx_seq_one_letter_code
_entity_poly.pdbx_strand_id
1 'polypeptide(L)' 'MRVLVAGAHGKTARRLVRMLAEDGHEVRGLVRKEEQTGDVEADGAESVVVTG' A
#
# COMPACT_ATOMS: atom_id res chain seq x y z
N MET A 1 -1.29 -3.10 -14.44
CA MET A 1 -2.53 -3.46 -13.76
C MET A 1 -2.71 -2.61 -12.52
N ARG A 2 -3.92 -2.26 -12.16
CA ARG A 2 -4.20 -1.51 -10.93
C ARG A 2 -4.59 -2.48 -9.84
N VAL A 3 -3.93 -2.38 -8.72
CA VAL A 3 -4.17 -3.28 -7.59
C VAL A 3 -4.48 -2.46 -6.35
N LEU A 4 -5.53 -2.82 -5.64
CA LEU A 4 -5.91 -2.19 -4.38
C LEU A 4 -5.64 -3.17 -3.25
N VAL A 5 -4.83 -2.75 -2.30
CA VAL A 5 -4.48 -3.58 -1.14
C VAL A 5 -5.08 -2.98 0.12
N ALA A 6 -6.06 -3.66 0.70
CA ALA A 6 -6.65 -3.25 1.97
C ALA A 6 -5.72 -3.65 3.12
N GLY A 7 -5.59 -2.78 4.11
CA GLY A 7 -4.70 -3.03 5.24
C GLY A 7 -3.22 -3.07 4.85
N ALA A 8 -2.82 -2.17 3.96
CA ALA A 8 -1.47 -2.16 3.36
C ALA A 8 -0.32 -1.98 4.36
N HIS A 9 -0.59 -1.68 5.60
CA HIS A 9 0.42 -1.51 6.64
C HIS A 9 0.84 -2.83 7.32
N GLY A 10 0.08 -3.90 7.14
CA GLY A 10 0.43 -5.21 7.72
C GLY A 10 1.67 -5.81 7.06
N LYS A 11 2.41 -6.65 7.79
CA LYS A 11 3.65 -7.26 7.28
C LYS A 11 3.47 -7.99 5.97
N THR A 12 2.45 -8.82 5.87
CA THR A 12 2.17 -9.58 4.65
C THR A 12 1.78 -8.65 3.52
N ALA A 13 0.94 -7.66 3.83
CA ALA A 13 0.49 -6.69 2.83
C ALA A 13 1.65 -5.85 2.29
N ARG A 14 2.58 -5.46 3.15
CA ARG A 14 3.75 -4.69 2.72
C ARG A 14 4.62 -5.47 1.74
N ARG A 15 4.80 -6.75 1.97
CA ARG A 15 5.55 -7.63 1.05
C ARG A 15 4.84 -7.71 -0.30
N LEU A 16 3.53 -7.89 -0.28
CA LEU A 16 2.73 -7.96 -1.49
C LEU A 16 2.82 -6.66 -2.28
N VAL A 17 2.71 -5.53 -1.60
CA VAL A 17 2.81 -4.20 -2.21
C VAL A 17 4.15 -4.04 -2.93
N ARG A 18 5.25 -4.39 -2.27
CA ARG A 18 6.58 -4.30 -2.89
C ARG A 18 6.69 -5.16 -4.13
N MET A 19 6.22 -6.40 -4.05
CA MET A 19 6.27 -7.33 -5.18
C MET A 19 5.51 -6.79 -6.38
N LEU A 20 4.30 -6.30 -6.14
CA LEU A 20 3.46 -5.75 -7.21
C LEU A 20 4.06 -4.49 -7.80
N ALA A 21 4.62 -3.62 -6.96
CA ALA A 21 5.26 -2.39 -7.42
C ALA A 21 6.51 -2.69 -8.28
N GLU A 22 7.29 -3.68 -7.87
CA GLU A 22 8.48 -4.12 -8.63
C GLU A 22 8.09 -4.69 -10.00
N ASP A 23 6.93 -5.31 -10.09
CA ASP A 23 6.42 -5.85 -11.35
C ASP A 23 5.82 -4.77 -12.25
N GLY A 24 5.83 -3.51 -11.84
CA GLY A 24 5.33 -2.40 -12.63
C GLY A 24 3.84 -2.14 -12.53
N HIS A 25 3.15 -2.75 -11.57
CA HIS A 25 1.74 -2.51 -11.34
C HIS A 25 1.51 -1.21 -10.57
N GLU A 26 0.38 -0.55 -10.83
CA GLU A 26 -0.07 0.57 -10.02
C GLU A 26 -0.73 0.02 -8.77
N VAL A 27 -0.10 0.25 -7.63
CA VAL A 27 -0.60 -0.28 -6.35
C VAL A 27 -1.11 0.87 -5.49
N ARG A 28 -2.31 0.70 -4.96
CA ARG A 28 -2.87 1.60 -3.97
C ARG A 28 -3.05 0.84 -2.67
N GLY A 29 -2.50 1.39 -1.60
CA GLY A 29 -2.63 0.80 -0.28
C GLY A 29 -3.60 1.59 0.58
N LEU A 30 -4.59 0.90 1.15
CA LEU A 30 -5.53 1.52 2.08
C LEU A 30 -4.98 1.41 3.49
N VAL A 31 -4.90 2.54 4.17
CA VAL A 31 -4.46 2.60 5.57
C VAL A 31 -5.47 3.36 6.40
N ARG A 32 -5.46 3.15 7.69
CA ARG A 32 -6.42 3.81 8.60
C ARG A 32 -5.87 5.09 9.22
N LYS A 33 -4.57 5.26 9.25
CA LYS A 33 -3.93 6.40 9.90
C LYS A 33 -2.93 7.05 8.96
N GLU A 34 -2.86 8.37 8.99
CA GLU A 34 -1.92 9.12 8.16
C GLU A 34 -0.46 8.73 8.44
N GLU A 35 -0.12 8.43 9.68
CA GLU A 35 1.23 8.01 10.04
C GLU A 35 1.68 6.72 9.36
N GLN A 36 0.73 5.93 8.83
CA GLN A 36 1.01 4.71 8.11
C GLN A 36 1.30 4.93 6.62
N THR A 37 0.99 6.11 6.11
CA THR A 37 1.16 6.42 4.67
C THR A 37 2.61 6.38 4.23
N GLY A 38 3.53 6.83 5.08
CA GLY A 38 4.96 6.82 4.76
C GLY A 38 5.50 5.43 4.43
N ASP A 39 5.09 4.43 5.19
CA ASP A 39 5.52 3.04 4.96
C ASP A 39 4.99 2.50 3.64
N VAL A 40 3.73 2.79 3.33
CA VAL A 40 3.09 2.35 2.09
C VAL A 40 3.77 2.99 0.89
N GLU A 41 4.03 4.29 0.96
CA GLU A 41 4.71 5.02 -0.11
C GLU A 41 6.15 4.54 -0.29
N ALA A 42 6.84 4.23 0.81
CA ALA A 42 8.19 3.68 0.76
C ALA A 42 8.22 2.31 0.07
N ASP A 43 7.13 1.56 0.15
CA ASP A 43 7.01 0.26 -0.52
C ASP A 43 6.64 0.38 -2.00
N GLY A 44 6.42 1.59 -2.49
CA GLY A 44 6.15 1.84 -3.90
C GLY A 44 4.68 1.97 -4.28
N ALA A 45 3.79 2.10 -3.30
CA ALA A 45 2.37 2.25 -3.53
C ALA A 45 1.89 3.68 -3.24
N GLU A 46 0.77 4.04 -3.83
CA GLU A 46 0.04 5.24 -3.47
C GLU A 46 -0.79 4.93 -2.23
N SER A 47 -0.67 5.76 -1.20
CA SER A 47 -1.42 5.56 0.03
C SER A 47 -2.76 6.29 0.01
N VAL A 48 -3.79 5.64 0.53
CA VAL A 48 -5.12 6.23 0.68
C VAL A 48 -5.55 6.01 2.12
N VAL A 49 -5.82 7.11 2.83
CA VAL A 49 -6.29 7.03 4.21
C VAL A 49 -7.80 6.85 4.20
N VAL A 50 -8.25 5.77 4.83
CA VAL A 50 -9.67 5.46 4.94
C VAL A 50 -10.06 5.59 6.40
N THR A 51 -10.92 6.56 6.68
CA THR A 51 -11.45 6.79 8.03
C THR A 51 -12.87 6.24 8.11
N GLY A 52 -13.12 5.47 9.13
CA GLY A 52 -14.48 4.96 9.27
C GLY A 52 -14.62 3.78 10.18
#